data_09e3e084511d3acf72a0e570b42e6505
#
_entry.id   09e3e084511d3acf72a0e570b42e6505
#
_cell.length_a   1.000
_cell.length_b   1.000
_cell.length_c   1.000
_cell.angle_alpha   90.00
_cell.angle_beta   90.00
_cell.angle_gamma   90.00
#
_symmetry.space_group_name_H-M   'P 1'
#
loop_
_entity.id
_entity.type
_entity.pdbx_description
1 polymer ?
#
loop_
_entity_poly.entity_id
_entity_poly.type
_entity_poly.pdbx_seq_one_letter_code
_entity_poly.pdbx_strand_id
1 'polypeptide(L)'
;MKKIMMIAVLVVSSVTFAQNREPKLEEVNGIVKATYYHDNGNVQQEGFFADGKLEGKWISYNENGLKIAIAEYAKGEKVGNWFFWNNEGLSEVDFSKDNIQSVKKWSNGTVALN
;
A
#
# COMPACT_ATOMS: atom_id res chain seq x y z
N MET A 1 -1.99 -9.88 -18.65
CA MET A 1 -2.89 -8.85 -19.12
C MET A 1 -4.29 -9.02 -18.59
N LYS A 2 -4.91 -10.17 -18.82
CA LYS A 2 -6.25 -10.39 -18.30
C LYS A 2 -6.28 -10.33 -16.78
N LYS A 3 -5.24 -10.84 -16.13
CA LYS A 3 -5.17 -10.83 -14.68
C LYS A 3 -5.11 -9.41 -14.11
N ILE A 4 -4.35 -8.55 -14.76
CA ILE A 4 -4.23 -7.17 -14.34
C ILE A 4 -5.59 -6.48 -14.42
N MET A 5 -6.28 -6.70 -15.52
CA MET A 5 -7.58 -6.08 -15.71
C MET A 5 -8.60 -6.56 -14.69
N MET A 6 -8.57 -7.84 -14.35
CA MET A 6 -9.50 -8.37 -13.38
C MET A 6 -9.31 -7.72 -12.01
N ILE A 7 -8.05 -7.58 -11.61
CA ILE A 7 -7.75 -6.96 -10.33
C ILE A 7 -8.20 -5.51 -10.33
N ALA A 8 -7.93 -4.80 -11.41
CA ALA A 8 -8.34 -3.42 -11.52
C ALA A 8 -9.84 -3.28 -11.42
N VAL A 9 -10.57 -4.16 -12.07
CA VAL A 9 -12.02 -4.10 -12.04
C VAL A 9 -12.55 -4.32 -10.63
N LEU A 10 -11.98 -5.28 -9.93
CA LEU A 10 -12.43 -5.55 -8.56
C LEU A 10 -12.20 -4.35 -7.66
N VAL A 11 -11.05 -3.70 -7.82
CA VAL A 11 -10.75 -2.53 -7.01
C VAL A 11 -11.73 -1.41 -7.32
N VAL A 12 -11.98 -1.17 -8.59
CA VAL A 12 -12.90 -0.12 -8.99
C VAL A 12 -14.28 -0.37 -8.42
N SER A 13 -14.75 -1.60 -8.51
CA SER A 13 -16.10 -1.88 -8.04
C SER A 13 -16.23 -1.75 -6.52
N SER A 14 -15.15 -2.01 -5.80
CA SER A 14 -15.24 -1.86 -4.35
C SER A 14 -15.19 -0.40 -3.92
N VAL A 15 -14.58 0.45 -4.72
CA VAL A 15 -14.48 1.86 -4.39
C VAL A 15 -15.73 2.64 -4.77
N THR A 16 -16.37 2.26 -5.87
CA THR A 16 -17.49 3.04 -6.38
C THR A 16 -18.68 3.12 -5.44
N PHE A 17 -18.78 2.20 -4.51
CA PHE A 17 -19.87 2.25 -3.56
C PHE A 17 -19.84 3.43 -2.64
N ALA A 18 -18.66 3.71 -2.11
CA ALA A 18 -18.56 4.63 -1.01
C ALA A 18 -18.03 5.99 -1.46
N GLN A 19 -17.48 6.05 -2.64
CA GLN A 19 -16.65 7.19 -3.01
C GLN A 19 -17.03 7.76 -4.32
N ASN A 20 -16.86 9.06 -4.45
CA ASN A 20 -16.94 9.70 -5.74
C ASN A 20 -15.60 9.73 -6.45
N ARG A 21 -14.57 9.21 -5.82
CA ARG A 21 -13.22 9.27 -6.37
C ARG A 21 -12.78 7.89 -6.80
N GLU A 22 -12.54 7.76 -8.07
CA GLU A 22 -12.11 6.50 -8.65
C GLU A 22 -10.60 6.37 -8.58
N PRO A 23 -10.10 5.14 -8.45
CA PRO A 23 -8.66 4.93 -8.48
C PRO A 23 -8.09 5.35 -9.82
N LYS A 24 -6.87 5.83 -9.78
CA LYS A 24 -6.13 6.14 -10.99
C LYS A 24 -5.23 4.95 -11.30
N LEU A 25 -5.34 4.42 -12.51
CA LEU A 25 -4.56 3.27 -12.94
C LEU A 25 -3.75 3.67 -14.14
N GLU A 26 -2.44 3.44 -14.07
CA GLU A 26 -1.51 3.81 -15.14
C GLU A 26 -0.66 2.60 -15.48
N GLU A 27 -0.73 2.16 -16.72
CA GLU A 27 0.04 1.00 -17.15
C GLU A 27 1.25 1.43 -17.96
N VAL A 28 2.42 0.91 -17.60
CA VAL A 28 3.65 1.10 -18.35
C VAL A 28 4.39 -0.22 -18.37
N ASN A 29 4.59 -0.77 -19.56
CA ASN A 29 5.38 -1.99 -19.76
C ASN A 29 4.87 -3.17 -18.89
N GLY A 30 3.56 -3.32 -18.81
CA GLY A 30 2.97 -4.44 -18.08
C GLY A 30 2.86 -4.24 -16.59
N ILE A 31 3.34 -3.12 -16.07
CA ILE A 31 3.22 -2.78 -14.66
C ILE A 31 2.15 -1.71 -14.52
N VAL A 32 1.24 -1.93 -13.60
CA VAL A 32 0.14 -1.00 -13.37
C VAL A 32 0.38 -0.27 -12.05
N LYS A 33 0.50 1.05 -12.12
CA LYS A 33 0.54 1.87 -10.93
C LYS A 33 -0.88 2.22 -10.54
N ALA A 34 -1.24 1.94 -9.29
CA ALA A 34 -2.57 2.20 -8.78
C ALA A 34 -2.51 3.26 -7.69
N THR A 35 -3.39 4.24 -7.78
CA THR A 35 -3.48 5.31 -6.80
C THR A 35 -4.93 5.39 -6.33
N TYR A 36 -5.15 5.25 -5.04
CA TYR A 36 -6.47 5.32 -4.43
C TYR A 36 -6.59 6.58 -3.60
N TYR A 37 -7.79 7.12 -3.50
CA TYR A 37 -7.99 8.42 -2.87
C TYR A 37 -8.99 8.34 -1.73
N HIS A 38 -8.75 9.14 -0.70
CA HIS A 38 -9.73 9.42 0.33
C HIS A 38 -10.84 10.29 -0.24
N ASP A 39 -11.94 10.38 0.48
CA ASP A 39 -13.05 11.24 0.08
C ASP A 39 -12.63 12.68 -0.16
N ASN A 40 -11.67 13.16 0.61
CA ASN A 40 -11.24 14.55 0.52
C ASN A 40 -10.27 14.80 -0.65
N GLY A 41 -9.96 13.76 -1.43
CA GLY A 41 -9.10 13.92 -2.59
C GLY A 41 -7.63 13.63 -2.34
N ASN A 42 -7.22 13.47 -1.10
CA ASN A 42 -5.84 13.11 -0.81
C ASN A 42 -5.61 11.64 -1.09
N VAL A 43 -4.37 11.30 -1.42
CA VAL A 43 -4.03 9.92 -1.70
C VAL A 43 -4.21 9.08 -0.46
N GLN A 44 -4.89 7.95 -0.60
CA GLN A 44 -5.09 6.99 0.47
C GLN A 44 -4.02 5.90 0.42
N GLN A 45 -3.72 5.43 -0.78
CA GLN A 45 -2.79 4.32 -0.95
C GLN A 45 -2.29 4.32 -2.38
N GLU A 46 -1.03 3.96 -2.57
CA GLU A 46 -0.49 3.83 -3.91
C GLU A 46 0.50 2.68 -3.96
N GLY A 47 0.58 2.04 -5.10
CA GLY A 47 1.47 0.91 -5.29
C GLY A 47 1.39 0.38 -6.71
N PHE A 48 1.89 -0.83 -6.88
CA PHE A 48 2.04 -1.41 -8.22
C PHE A 48 1.50 -2.84 -8.27
N PHE A 49 1.00 -3.18 -9.45
CA PHE A 49 0.68 -4.56 -9.80
C PHE A 49 1.58 -4.98 -10.97
N ALA A 50 2.05 -6.21 -10.92
CA ALA A 50 2.77 -6.83 -12.03
C ALA A 50 2.14 -8.18 -12.27
N ASP A 51 1.72 -8.46 -13.50
CA ASP A 51 1.05 -9.71 -13.85
C ASP A 51 -0.15 -10.00 -12.94
N GLY A 52 -0.87 -8.94 -12.55
CA GLY A 52 -2.05 -9.06 -11.73
C GLY A 52 -1.79 -9.31 -10.26
N LYS A 53 -0.55 -9.20 -9.82
CA LYS A 53 -0.18 -9.42 -8.42
C LYS A 53 0.44 -8.18 -7.84
N LEU A 54 0.26 -8.00 -6.53
CA LEU A 54 0.91 -6.91 -5.82
C LEU A 54 2.42 -7.01 -5.98
N GLU A 55 3.06 -5.89 -6.24
CA GLU A 55 4.49 -5.88 -6.51
C GLU A 55 5.12 -4.59 -6.01
N GLY A 56 6.30 -4.71 -5.37
CA GLY A 56 7.04 -3.54 -4.93
C GLY A 56 6.42 -2.89 -3.71
N LYS A 57 6.72 -1.62 -3.53
CA LYS A 57 6.29 -0.90 -2.34
C LYS A 57 4.88 -0.37 -2.50
N TRP A 58 4.11 -0.50 -1.42
CA TRP A 58 2.78 0.04 -1.31
C TRP A 58 2.76 0.97 -0.11
N ILE A 59 2.32 2.18 -0.32
CA ILE A 59 2.38 3.23 0.70
C ILE A 59 0.97 3.69 1.01
N SER A 60 0.65 3.78 2.30
CA SER A 60 -0.66 4.24 2.75
C SER A 60 -0.51 5.55 3.49
N TYR A 61 -1.51 6.42 3.33
CA TYR A 61 -1.54 7.75 3.90
C TYR A 61 -2.85 7.97 4.63
N ASN A 62 -2.84 8.79 5.68
CA ASN A 62 -4.08 9.18 6.32
C ASN A 62 -4.73 10.32 5.55
N GLU A 63 -5.88 10.78 6.03
CA GLU A 63 -6.63 11.82 5.33
C GLU A 63 -5.92 13.16 5.29
N ASN A 64 -4.97 13.37 6.17
CA ASN A 64 -4.19 14.60 6.20
C ASN A 64 -2.94 14.53 5.32
N GLY A 65 -2.75 13.39 4.64
CA GLY A 65 -1.61 13.23 3.75
C GLY A 65 -0.36 12.70 4.41
N LEU A 66 -0.44 12.31 5.67
CA LEU A 66 0.71 11.76 6.37
C LEU A 66 0.81 10.27 6.11
N LYS A 67 2.03 9.81 5.89
CA LYS A 67 2.31 8.41 5.63
C LYS A 67 2.07 7.60 6.89
N ILE A 68 1.27 6.52 6.79
CA ILE A 68 0.96 5.69 7.94
C ILE A 68 1.45 4.26 7.78
N ALA A 69 1.80 3.84 6.57
CA ALA A 69 2.31 2.49 6.39
C ALA A 69 3.10 2.40 5.09
N ILE A 70 4.14 1.57 5.12
CA ILE A 70 4.87 1.18 3.92
C ILE A 70 4.93 -0.34 3.95
N ALA A 71 4.47 -0.96 2.87
CA ALA A 71 4.49 -2.40 2.70
C ALA A 71 5.36 -2.74 1.50
N GLU A 72 5.74 -3.99 1.39
CA GLU A 72 6.50 -4.44 0.23
C GLU A 72 6.04 -5.83 -0.17
N TYR A 73 5.87 -6.02 -1.46
CA TYR A 73 5.40 -7.30 -2.02
C TYR A 73 6.33 -7.74 -3.13
N ALA A 74 6.45 -9.04 -3.28
CA ALA A 74 7.09 -9.65 -4.44
C ALA A 74 6.19 -10.76 -4.95
N LYS A 75 5.66 -10.60 -6.15
CA LYS A 75 4.76 -11.57 -6.78
C LYS A 75 3.59 -11.93 -5.88
N GLY A 76 3.04 -10.92 -5.23
CA GLY A 76 1.88 -11.08 -4.38
C GLY A 76 2.16 -11.51 -2.96
N GLU A 77 3.41 -11.82 -2.62
CA GLU A 77 3.78 -12.25 -1.28
C GLU A 77 4.40 -11.09 -0.51
N LYS A 78 4.17 -11.09 0.79
CA LYS A 78 4.75 -10.08 1.66
C LYS A 78 6.23 -10.36 1.86
N VAL A 79 7.04 -9.34 1.62
CA VAL A 79 8.50 -9.46 1.77
C VAL A 79 9.05 -8.18 2.38
N GLY A 80 10.29 -8.23 2.84
CA GLY A 80 11.01 -7.05 3.27
C GLY A 80 10.47 -6.46 4.54
N ASN A 81 10.82 -5.22 4.76
CA ASN A 81 10.48 -4.52 5.99
C ASN A 81 9.21 -3.70 5.78
N TRP A 82 8.23 -3.94 6.62
CA TRP A 82 6.98 -3.21 6.62
C TRP A 82 6.99 -2.24 7.79
N PHE A 83 6.56 -1.01 7.55
CA PHE A 83 6.57 0.03 8.55
C PHE A 83 5.15 0.53 8.79
N PHE A 84 4.82 0.73 10.06
CA PHE A 84 3.52 1.26 10.46
C PHE A 84 3.72 2.35 11.48
N TRP A 85 3.10 3.50 11.25
CA TRP A 85 3.14 4.64 12.17
C TRP A 85 1.77 4.84 12.80
N ASN A 86 1.76 5.09 14.09
CA ASN A 86 0.54 5.49 14.78
C ASN A 86 0.91 6.47 15.88
N ASN A 87 -0.07 6.83 16.72
CA ASN A 87 0.17 7.82 17.77
C ASN A 87 1.19 7.36 18.81
N GLU A 88 1.41 6.07 18.91
CA GLU A 88 2.34 5.53 19.91
C GLU A 88 3.75 5.38 19.38
N GLY A 89 3.93 5.38 18.07
CA GLY A 89 5.25 5.27 17.50
C GLY A 89 5.29 4.50 16.20
N LEU A 90 6.40 3.83 16.00
CA LEU A 90 6.70 3.11 14.76
C LEU A 90 6.81 1.62 15.05
N SER A 91 6.22 0.82 14.18
CA SER A 91 6.43 -0.63 14.18
C SER A 91 7.07 -1.03 12.87
N GLU A 92 8.05 -1.91 12.96
CA GLU A 92 8.70 -2.48 11.79
C GLU A 92 8.54 -3.98 11.84
N VAL A 93 8.00 -4.56 10.76
CA VAL A 93 7.77 -5.99 10.66
C VAL A 93 8.55 -6.50 9.46
N ASP A 94 9.38 -7.49 9.68
CA ASP A 94 10.19 -8.08 8.63
C ASP A 94 9.52 -9.36 8.15
N PHE A 95 9.23 -9.42 6.84
CA PHE A 95 8.55 -10.55 6.22
C PHE A 95 9.46 -11.27 5.24
N SER A 96 9.28 -12.58 5.18
CA SER A 96 9.87 -13.39 4.13
C SER A 96 8.78 -14.33 3.65
N LYS A 97 8.33 -14.15 2.40
CA LYS A 97 7.30 -14.99 1.78
C LYS A 97 6.09 -15.15 2.69
N ASP A 98 5.49 -14.01 3.08
CA ASP A 98 4.31 -13.96 3.94
C ASP A 98 4.55 -14.34 5.40
N ASN A 99 5.75 -14.75 5.75
CA ASN A 99 6.05 -15.16 7.13
C ASN A 99 6.75 -14.03 7.87
N ILE A 100 6.29 -13.75 9.09
CA ILE A 100 6.93 -12.75 9.93
C ILE A 100 8.23 -13.30 10.47
N GLN A 101 9.32 -12.58 10.24
CA GLN A 101 10.63 -12.94 10.74
C GLN A 101 10.96 -12.21 12.03
N SER A 102 10.58 -10.96 12.13
CA SER A 102 10.85 -10.17 13.33
C SER A 102 9.90 -8.98 13.39
N VAL A 103 9.74 -8.45 14.61
CA VAL A 103 8.92 -7.26 14.85
C VAL A 103 9.73 -6.37 15.79
N LYS A 104 9.85 -5.09 15.43
CA LYS A 104 10.48 -4.08 16.27
C LYS A 104 9.52 -2.94 16.48
N LYS A 105 9.50 -2.40 17.68
CA LYS A 105 8.63 -1.28 17.99
C LYS A 105 9.42 -0.19 18.68
N TRP A 106 9.12 1.04 18.31
CA TRP A 106 9.70 2.22 18.94
C TRP A 106 8.55 3.12 19.36
N SER A 107 8.62 3.62 20.59
CA SER A 107 7.63 4.59 21.06
C SER A 107 8.02 5.97 20.58
N ASN A 108 7.04 6.88 20.59
CA ASN A 108 7.34 8.29 20.32
C ASN A 108 8.35 8.75 21.35
N GLY A 109 9.25 9.57 20.97
CA GLY A 109 10.32 10.02 21.86
C GLY A 109 11.58 9.21 21.72
N THR A 110 11.50 7.98 21.22
CA THR A 110 12.69 7.19 20.93
C THR A 110 12.92 7.04 19.44
N VAL A 111 11.91 7.37 18.65
CA VAL A 111 12.00 7.23 17.20
C VAL A 111 12.30 8.57 16.59
N ALA A 112 13.33 8.59 15.77
CA ALA A 112 13.57 9.75 14.91
C ALA A 112 12.69 9.56 13.68
N LEU A 113 11.54 10.14 13.70
CA LEU A 113 10.60 10.02 12.59
C LEU A 113 11.04 10.93 11.47
N ASN A 114 11.34 10.35 10.37
CA ASN A 114 11.85 11.14 9.23
C ASN A 114 10.92 11.07 8.07
#